data_db96f784aaa0d9e8eac8c4357f09cb40
#
_entry.id   db96f784aaa0d9e8eac8c4357f09cb40
#
_cell.length_a   1.000
_cell.length_b   1.000
_cell.length_c   1.000
_cell.angle_alpha   90.00
_cell.angle_beta   90.00
_cell.angle_gamma   90.00
#
_symmetry.space_group_name_H-M   'P 1'
#
loop_
_entity.id
_entity.type
_entity.pdbx_description
1 polymer ?
#
loop_
_entity_poly.entity_id
_entity_poly.type
_entity_poly.pdbx_seq_one_letter_code
_entity_poly.pdbx_strand_id
1 'polypeptide(L)'
;MMCLSDSGFVSGHYRGVFLMNYHIVLTRRCNLNCIYCHGGEETENTEIQYSLDELESFLLKDRTQTVMLFYGGEPTLRISLMTEMMNRFRNARFMLQTNGLLLNRIPEEYVHQIHSILVSIDGRESVTDGYRSDGVYKKVLENARWLEQIGYEGDIVARMAVSQETDIYQDVRHLLDMRDPTFKHVHWQLNVVWDAQGNWTDFDGWVEQSYNPGISRLVQEWVSKINEGVVEGVVPFLPLMHTLLTDQPARLWCGSGLDTFAIHVDGSIGICPISPDWEFSIVGNIRDTHPNDLRDVMLVDEPCPSCSEFSVCGGRCLFTNKQRLWGQEGFEKVCQTVKWLIKCLRDIVPHLQELINKGNLSLNDFQYPEYNNGCEIIP
;
A
#
# COMPACT_ATOMS: atom_id res chain seq x y z
N MET A 1 7.37 42.75 23.77
CA MET A 1 8.35 41.71 24.00
C MET A 1 7.56 40.49 24.49
N MET A 2 7.00 39.76 23.54
CA MET A 2 6.17 38.56 23.78
C MET A 2 6.85 37.39 23.07
N CYS A 3 7.38 36.46 23.86
CA CYS A 3 7.87 35.19 23.36
C CYS A 3 6.69 34.30 23.00
N LEU A 4 6.51 34.01 21.74
CA LEU A 4 5.69 32.90 21.25
C LEU A 4 6.57 31.66 21.21
N SER A 5 6.22 30.68 22.02
CA SER A 5 6.82 29.33 21.99
C SER A 5 6.30 28.59 20.76
N ASP A 6 7.12 28.51 19.74
CA ASP A 6 6.89 27.62 18.59
C ASP A 6 7.11 26.16 19.05
N SER A 7 6.03 25.45 19.29
CA SER A 7 6.02 23.99 19.31
C SER A 7 5.94 23.50 17.85
N GLY A 8 7.08 23.49 17.17
CA GLY A 8 7.19 23.00 15.80
C GLY A 8 7.04 21.47 15.75
N PHE A 9 5.85 20.98 15.45
CA PHE A 9 5.66 19.66 14.90
C PHE A 9 6.17 19.66 13.46
N VAL A 10 7.35 19.10 13.23
CA VAL A 10 7.89 18.91 11.87
C VAL A 10 7.24 17.67 11.28
N SER A 11 6.24 17.88 10.44
CA SER A 11 5.71 16.84 9.55
C SER A 11 6.84 16.38 8.63
N GLY A 12 7.04 15.06 8.51
CA GLY A 12 8.01 14.46 7.59
C GLY A 12 7.62 14.75 6.14
N HIS A 13 8.13 15.87 5.62
CA HIS A 13 7.85 16.32 4.27
C HIS A 13 9.08 16.07 3.41
N TYR A 14 8.93 15.27 2.37
CA TYR A 14 9.79 15.37 1.21
C TYR A 14 9.60 16.77 0.62
N ARG A 15 10.55 17.68 0.94
CA ARG A 15 10.72 19.01 0.33
C ARG A 15 9.42 19.70 -0.12
N GLY A 16 8.57 20.11 0.81
CA GLY A 16 7.66 21.25 0.62
C GLY A 16 6.51 21.12 -0.38
N VAL A 17 6.23 19.93 -0.90
CA VAL A 17 5.05 19.68 -1.74
C VAL A 17 4.06 18.86 -0.92
N PHE A 18 2.96 19.47 -0.53
CA PHE A 18 1.84 18.74 0.04
C PHE A 18 1.20 17.91 -1.09
N LEU A 19 1.09 16.61 -0.87
CA LEU A 19 0.36 15.70 -1.74
C LEU A 19 -0.99 15.37 -1.11
N MET A 20 -2.00 15.22 -1.94
CA MET A 20 -3.26 14.57 -1.57
C MET A 20 -3.39 13.33 -2.46
N ASN A 21 -3.59 12.19 -1.84
CA ASN A 21 -3.73 10.92 -2.52
C ASN A 21 -5.20 10.52 -2.54
N TYR A 22 -5.73 10.21 -3.72
CA TYR A 22 -7.10 9.73 -3.87
C TYR A 22 -7.11 8.37 -4.55
N HIS A 23 -7.61 7.36 -3.84
CA HIS A 23 -8.02 6.10 -4.45
C HIS A 23 -9.33 6.33 -5.18
N ILE A 24 -9.29 6.32 -6.49
CA ILE A 24 -10.49 6.48 -7.32
C ILE A 24 -11.08 5.10 -7.59
N VAL A 25 -12.18 4.79 -6.93
CA VAL A 25 -12.90 3.54 -7.13
C VAL A 25 -13.68 3.61 -8.44
N LEU A 26 -13.12 3.05 -9.52
CA LEU A 26 -13.71 3.12 -10.86
C LEU A 26 -14.94 2.21 -11.02
N THR A 27 -14.97 1.13 -10.26
CA THR A 27 -16.08 0.15 -10.23
C THR A 27 -15.93 -0.76 -9.01
N ARG A 28 -17.04 -1.27 -8.50
CA ARG A 28 -17.03 -2.33 -7.46
C ARG A 28 -16.95 -3.74 -8.07
N ARG A 29 -17.09 -3.88 -9.40
CA ARG A 29 -17.01 -5.17 -10.10
C ARG A 29 -15.57 -5.66 -10.19
N CYS A 30 -15.41 -6.98 -10.10
CA CYS A 30 -14.14 -7.67 -10.34
C CYS A 30 -14.36 -8.86 -11.27
N ASN A 31 -13.34 -9.22 -12.04
CA ASN A 31 -13.29 -10.42 -12.87
C ASN A 31 -12.63 -11.62 -12.17
N LEU A 32 -12.31 -11.50 -10.88
CA LEU A 32 -11.85 -12.56 -9.98
C LEU A 32 -12.73 -12.61 -8.73
N ASN A 33 -12.69 -13.75 -8.04
CA ASN A 33 -13.34 -13.98 -6.75
C ASN A 33 -12.30 -14.60 -5.79
N CYS A 34 -11.28 -13.79 -5.41
CA CYS A 34 -10.21 -14.24 -4.53
C CYS A 34 -10.76 -14.62 -3.15
N ILE A 35 -10.27 -15.72 -2.57
CA ILE A 35 -10.78 -16.31 -1.32
C ILE A 35 -10.81 -15.31 -0.15
N TYR A 36 -9.82 -14.43 -0.06
CA TYR A 36 -9.68 -13.42 1.00
C TYR A 36 -10.33 -12.08 0.67
N CYS A 37 -10.95 -11.94 -0.52
CA CYS A 37 -11.51 -10.65 -0.95
C CYS A 37 -13.00 -10.56 -0.61
N HIS A 38 -13.39 -9.49 0.06
CA HIS A 38 -14.79 -9.15 0.32
C HIS A 38 -15.35 -8.13 -0.68
N GLY A 39 -14.56 -7.77 -1.71
CA GLY A 39 -15.01 -6.91 -2.82
C GLY A 39 -15.57 -7.76 -3.95
N GLY A 40 -16.68 -7.33 -4.53
CA GLY A 40 -17.30 -8.01 -5.69
C GLY A 40 -18.69 -8.56 -5.42
N GLU A 41 -19.26 -8.32 -4.23
CA GLU A 41 -20.69 -8.55 -4.05
C GLU A 41 -21.49 -7.74 -5.07
N GLU A 42 -22.46 -8.39 -5.72
CA GLU A 42 -23.40 -7.73 -6.63
C GLU A 42 -24.30 -6.76 -5.84
N THR A 43 -23.77 -5.55 -5.60
CA THR A 43 -24.57 -4.44 -5.11
C THR A 43 -25.22 -3.73 -6.29
N GLU A 44 -26.40 -3.14 -6.10
CA GLU A 44 -27.13 -2.45 -7.17
C GLU A 44 -26.31 -1.33 -7.84
N ASN A 45 -25.34 -0.75 -7.14
CA ASN A 45 -24.56 0.41 -7.60
C ASN A 45 -23.06 0.08 -7.67
N THR A 46 -22.63 -0.55 -8.78
CA THR A 46 -21.22 -0.94 -8.98
C THR A 46 -20.40 0.09 -9.77
N GLU A 47 -21.05 1.06 -10.41
CA GLU A 47 -20.44 2.00 -11.36
C GLU A 47 -20.47 3.43 -10.82
N ILE A 48 -19.58 4.28 -11.32
CA ILE A 48 -19.51 5.70 -10.93
C ILE A 48 -20.85 6.41 -11.17
N GLN A 49 -21.35 7.13 -10.15
CA GLN A 49 -22.58 7.90 -10.14
C GLN A 49 -22.36 9.42 -10.09
N TYR A 50 -21.14 9.86 -10.32
CA TYR A 50 -20.77 11.27 -10.44
C TYR A 50 -20.13 11.54 -11.81
N SER A 51 -20.23 12.78 -12.25
CA SER A 51 -19.58 13.22 -13.49
C SER A 51 -18.12 13.59 -13.25
N LEU A 52 -17.31 13.54 -14.32
CA LEU A 52 -15.93 14.03 -14.23
C LEU A 52 -15.87 15.55 -13.95
N ASP A 53 -16.93 16.31 -14.27
CA ASP A 53 -17.03 17.74 -13.94
C ASP A 53 -17.16 17.95 -12.42
N GLU A 54 -17.94 17.10 -11.72
CA GLU A 54 -18.03 17.13 -10.27
C GLU A 54 -16.71 16.78 -9.61
N LEU A 55 -16.02 15.73 -10.09
CA LEU A 55 -14.70 15.35 -9.61
C LEU A 55 -13.66 16.45 -9.82
N GLU A 56 -13.62 17.04 -11.01
CA GLU A 56 -12.71 18.16 -11.33
C GLU A 56 -13.00 19.37 -10.44
N SER A 57 -14.28 19.72 -10.27
CA SER A 57 -14.69 20.82 -9.39
C SER A 57 -14.25 20.60 -7.93
N PHE A 58 -14.27 19.36 -7.46
CA PHE A 58 -13.73 19.00 -6.14
C PHE A 58 -12.22 19.18 -6.08
N LEU A 59 -11.47 18.58 -7.02
CA LEU A 59 -10.00 18.58 -7.03
C LEU A 59 -9.43 19.99 -7.21
N LEU A 60 -10.07 20.85 -8.01
CA LEU A 60 -9.63 22.22 -8.24
C LEU A 60 -9.77 23.17 -7.04
N LYS A 61 -10.52 22.76 -6.00
CA LYS A 61 -10.62 23.51 -4.73
C LYS A 61 -9.29 23.51 -3.97
N ASP A 62 -8.42 22.51 -4.19
CA ASP A 62 -7.09 22.42 -3.60
C ASP A 62 -6.02 22.61 -4.69
N ARG A 63 -4.96 23.37 -4.35
CA ARG A 63 -3.81 23.61 -5.24
C ARG A 63 -2.65 22.65 -4.99
N THR A 64 -2.83 21.66 -4.12
CA THR A 64 -1.80 20.65 -3.89
C THR A 64 -1.69 19.71 -5.07
N GLN A 65 -0.53 19.07 -5.22
CA GLN A 65 -0.38 18.04 -6.24
C GLN A 65 -1.23 16.83 -5.87
N THR A 66 -2.07 16.41 -6.81
CA THR A 66 -2.95 15.25 -6.65
C THR A 66 -2.26 13.98 -7.15
N VAL A 67 -2.33 12.93 -6.36
CA VAL A 67 -2.04 11.55 -6.80
C VAL A 67 -3.38 10.82 -6.94
N MET A 68 -3.61 10.20 -8.09
CA MET A 68 -4.80 9.41 -8.39
C MET A 68 -4.39 7.95 -8.52
N LEU A 69 -4.76 7.14 -7.53
CA LEU A 69 -4.63 5.68 -7.61
C LEU A 69 -5.92 5.11 -8.17
N PHE A 70 -5.88 4.56 -9.36
CA PHE A 70 -7.01 3.80 -9.92
C PHE A 70 -7.18 2.50 -9.16
N TYR A 71 -8.36 2.35 -8.58
CA TYR A 71 -8.72 1.29 -7.65
C TYR A 71 -10.15 0.78 -7.91
N GLY A 72 -10.59 -0.21 -7.12
CA GLY A 72 -11.95 -0.74 -7.13
C GLY A 72 -11.96 -2.24 -6.92
N GLY A 73 -12.95 -2.94 -7.44
CA GLY A 73 -12.89 -4.38 -7.61
C GLY A 73 -11.75 -4.73 -8.57
N GLU A 74 -11.90 -4.36 -9.85
CA GLU A 74 -10.80 -4.39 -10.82
C GLU A 74 -10.90 -3.15 -11.75
N PRO A 75 -10.02 -2.16 -11.58
CA PRO A 75 -10.09 -0.91 -12.34
C PRO A 75 -9.89 -1.08 -13.85
N THR A 76 -9.16 -2.10 -14.29
CA THR A 76 -8.96 -2.37 -15.73
C THR A 76 -10.21 -2.88 -16.45
N LEU A 77 -11.30 -3.16 -15.76
CA LEU A 77 -12.62 -3.33 -16.38
C LEU A 77 -13.16 -2.01 -16.94
N ARG A 78 -12.60 -0.87 -16.52
CA ARG A 78 -13.03 0.48 -16.88
C ARG A 78 -11.93 1.29 -17.58
N ILE A 79 -11.15 0.66 -18.47
CA ILE A 79 -10.02 1.30 -19.18
C ILE A 79 -10.44 2.59 -19.86
N SER A 80 -11.60 2.65 -20.53
CA SER A 80 -12.06 3.86 -21.21
C SER A 80 -12.26 5.03 -20.25
N LEU A 81 -12.83 4.78 -19.07
CA LEU A 81 -13.02 5.80 -18.03
C LEU A 81 -11.67 6.22 -17.43
N MET A 82 -10.78 5.26 -17.17
CA MET A 82 -9.42 5.52 -16.68
C MET A 82 -8.66 6.44 -17.64
N THR A 83 -8.65 6.13 -18.93
CA THR A 83 -7.96 6.93 -19.96
C THR A 83 -8.61 8.30 -20.16
N GLU A 84 -9.93 8.42 -20.03
CA GLU A 84 -10.64 9.71 -20.04
C GLU A 84 -10.20 10.58 -18.84
N MET A 85 -10.13 9.99 -17.62
CA MET A 85 -9.60 10.69 -16.44
C MET A 85 -8.14 11.13 -16.65
N MET A 86 -7.28 10.27 -17.21
CA MET A 86 -5.88 10.60 -17.47
C MET A 86 -5.75 11.76 -18.46
N ASN A 87 -6.58 11.80 -19.49
CA ASN A 87 -6.61 12.91 -20.44
C ASN A 87 -7.08 14.23 -19.81
N ARG A 88 -7.98 14.16 -18.86
CA ARG A 88 -8.57 15.32 -18.19
C ARG A 88 -7.66 15.88 -17.08
N PHE A 89 -7.12 15.01 -16.25
CA PHE A 89 -6.35 15.37 -15.04
C PHE A 89 -4.82 15.32 -15.28
N ARG A 90 -4.33 15.89 -16.37
CA ARG A 90 -2.92 15.80 -16.83
C ARG A 90 -1.87 16.25 -15.82
N ASN A 91 -2.25 17.02 -14.81
CA ASN A 91 -1.35 17.48 -13.76
C ASN A 91 -1.30 16.51 -12.55
N ALA A 92 -2.15 15.50 -12.51
CA ALA A 92 -2.12 14.47 -11.48
C ALA A 92 -1.02 13.45 -11.77
N ARG A 93 -0.53 12.79 -10.72
CA ARG A 93 0.25 11.56 -10.85
C ARG A 93 -0.70 10.39 -10.84
N PHE A 94 -0.48 9.43 -11.73
CA PHE A 94 -1.34 8.26 -11.84
C PHE A 94 -0.65 7.03 -11.28
N MET A 95 -1.39 6.24 -10.53
CA MET A 95 -1.03 4.92 -10.05
C MET A 95 -2.14 3.94 -10.40
N LEU A 96 -1.82 2.67 -10.46
CA LEU A 96 -2.79 1.60 -10.73
C LEU A 96 -2.56 0.44 -9.77
N GLN A 97 -3.62 0.01 -9.07
CA GLN A 97 -3.63 -1.27 -8.38
C GLN A 97 -4.58 -2.22 -9.10
N THR A 98 -4.06 -3.37 -9.55
CA THR A 98 -4.79 -4.28 -10.43
C THR A 98 -4.45 -5.74 -10.16
N ASN A 99 -5.40 -6.64 -10.48
CA ASN A 99 -5.12 -8.08 -10.50
C ASN A 99 -4.23 -8.51 -11.69
N GLY A 100 -3.88 -7.58 -12.57
CA GLY A 100 -2.93 -7.77 -13.66
C GLY A 100 -3.44 -8.49 -14.90
N LEU A 101 -4.67 -9.04 -14.90
CA LEU A 101 -5.16 -9.87 -15.99
C LEU A 101 -5.40 -9.12 -17.31
N LEU A 102 -5.69 -7.83 -17.23
CA LEU A 102 -6.06 -7.00 -18.38
C LEU A 102 -5.06 -5.88 -18.66
N LEU A 103 -3.88 -5.90 -18.06
CA LEU A 103 -2.86 -4.85 -18.23
C LEU A 103 -2.54 -4.58 -19.69
N ASN A 104 -2.37 -5.62 -20.50
CA ASN A 104 -2.08 -5.53 -21.93
C ASN A 104 -3.24 -5.01 -22.80
N ARG A 105 -4.39 -4.66 -22.19
CA ARG A 105 -5.49 -3.99 -22.88
C ARG A 105 -5.47 -2.48 -22.69
N ILE A 106 -4.64 -1.96 -21.80
CA ILE A 106 -4.43 -0.53 -21.64
C ILE A 106 -3.58 -0.06 -22.82
N PRO A 107 -3.99 0.99 -23.59
CA PRO A 107 -3.15 1.52 -24.65
C PRO A 107 -1.79 1.97 -24.12
N GLU A 108 -0.71 1.66 -24.84
CA GLU A 108 0.68 1.87 -24.40
C GLU A 108 0.97 3.32 -23.98
N GLU A 109 0.44 4.30 -24.73
CA GLU A 109 0.60 5.71 -24.42
C GLU A 109 0.04 6.13 -23.05
N TYR A 110 -0.94 5.39 -22.50
CA TYR A 110 -1.44 5.61 -21.14
C TYR A 110 -0.64 4.83 -20.12
N VAL A 111 -0.17 3.63 -20.45
CA VAL A 111 0.71 2.87 -19.55
C VAL A 111 1.94 3.69 -19.15
N HIS A 112 2.58 4.33 -20.12
CA HIS A 112 3.74 5.20 -19.88
C HIS A 112 3.47 6.45 -19.03
N GLN A 113 2.20 6.80 -18.82
CA GLN A 113 1.80 7.91 -17.94
C GLN A 113 1.54 7.43 -16.49
N ILE A 114 1.44 6.11 -16.26
CA ILE A 114 1.25 5.56 -14.93
C ILE A 114 2.61 5.51 -14.23
N HIS A 115 2.68 6.09 -13.04
CA HIS A 115 3.92 6.22 -12.29
C HIS A 115 4.33 4.91 -11.62
N SER A 116 3.36 4.20 -11.03
CA SER A 116 3.57 2.88 -10.47
C SER A 116 2.36 1.97 -10.69
N ILE A 117 2.62 0.68 -10.92
CA ILE A 117 1.61 -0.36 -11.10
C ILE A 117 1.82 -1.39 -10.01
N LEU A 118 0.84 -1.49 -9.10
CA LEU A 118 0.79 -2.51 -8.06
C LEU A 118 0.06 -3.71 -8.63
N VAL A 119 0.81 -4.76 -8.95
CA VAL A 119 0.27 -5.98 -9.55
C VAL A 119 0.04 -7.02 -8.48
N SER A 120 -1.20 -7.48 -8.39
CA SER A 120 -1.59 -8.48 -7.39
C SER A 120 -1.02 -9.87 -7.71
N ILE A 121 -0.06 -10.33 -6.93
CA ILE A 121 0.56 -11.66 -7.03
C ILE A 121 1.06 -12.08 -5.63
N ASP A 122 0.71 -13.29 -5.16
CA ASP A 122 0.89 -13.68 -3.77
C ASP A 122 2.15 -14.54 -3.52
N GLY A 123 3.09 -14.55 -4.46
CA GLY A 123 4.31 -15.34 -4.41
C GLY A 123 4.33 -16.43 -5.47
N ARG A 124 4.66 -17.66 -5.08
CA ARG A 124 4.73 -18.83 -5.98
C ARG A 124 3.38 -19.13 -6.63
N GLU A 125 3.42 -19.83 -7.78
CA GLU A 125 2.22 -20.20 -8.55
C GLU A 125 1.15 -20.87 -7.69
N SER A 126 1.54 -21.88 -6.89
CA SER A 126 0.61 -22.62 -6.05
C SER A 126 -0.11 -21.74 -5.01
N VAL A 127 0.55 -20.70 -4.48
CA VAL A 127 -0.03 -19.77 -3.51
C VAL A 127 -0.94 -18.77 -4.24
N THR A 128 -0.43 -18.17 -5.32
CA THR A 128 -1.20 -17.19 -6.10
C THR A 128 -2.47 -17.81 -6.69
N ASP A 129 -2.36 -18.94 -7.36
CA ASP A 129 -3.50 -19.61 -7.98
C ASP A 129 -4.46 -20.19 -6.94
N GLY A 130 -3.93 -20.70 -5.82
CA GLY A 130 -4.75 -21.22 -4.73
C GLY A 130 -5.68 -20.18 -4.09
N TYR A 131 -5.27 -18.92 -4.03
CA TYR A 131 -6.09 -17.83 -3.46
C TYR A 131 -6.87 -17.04 -4.50
N ARG A 132 -6.35 -16.88 -5.72
CA ARG A 132 -6.93 -15.97 -6.72
C ARG A 132 -7.73 -16.69 -7.81
N SER A 133 -7.26 -17.77 -8.34
CA SER A 133 -7.86 -18.70 -9.30
C SER A 133 -6.77 -19.37 -10.13
N ASP A 134 -7.02 -20.53 -10.68
CA ASP A 134 -6.12 -21.26 -11.56
C ASP A 134 -5.70 -20.40 -12.77
N GLY A 135 -4.38 -20.35 -13.04
CA GLY A 135 -3.78 -19.67 -14.18
C GLY A 135 -3.60 -18.15 -14.01
N VAL A 136 -4.01 -17.57 -12.88
CA VAL A 136 -3.79 -16.14 -12.57
C VAL A 136 -2.31 -15.82 -12.52
N TYR A 137 -1.51 -16.64 -11.83
CA TYR A 137 -0.05 -16.46 -11.73
C TYR A 137 0.60 -16.32 -13.10
N LYS A 138 0.36 -17.27 -13.98
CA LYS A 138 0.91 -17.28 -15.34
C LYS A 138 0.49 -16.03 -16.12
N LYS A 139 -0.80 -15.66 -16.04
CA LYS A 139 -1.33 -14.51 -16.78
C LYS A 139 -0.75 -13.18 -16.28
N VAL A 140 -0.57 -13.04 -14.98
CA VAL A 140 0.09 -11.89 -14.36
C VAL A 140 1.53 -11.75 -14.88
N LEU A 141 2.30 -12.83 -14.88
CA LEU A 141 3.68 -12.80 -15.39
C LEU A 141 3.75 -12.48 -16.89
N GLU A 142 2.84 -13.03 -17.71
CA GLU A 142 2.75 -12.68 -19.12
C GLU A 142 2.55 -11.16 -19.32
N ASN A 143 1.64 -10.56 -18.55
CA ASN A 143 1.33 -9.16 -18.64
C ASN A 143 2.42 -8.26 -18.02
N ALA A 144 3.11 -8.70 -16.99
CA ALA A 144 4.29 -8.00 -16.45
C ALA A 144 5.46 -7.99 -17.46
N ARG A 145 5.70 -9.12 -18.17
CA ARG A 145 6.66 -9.15 -19.29
C ARG A 145 6.27 -8.21 -20.41
N TRP A 146 4.99 -8.13 -20.72
CA TRP A 146 4.50 -7.17 -21.72
C TRP A 146 4.83 -5.73 -21.32
N LEU A 147 4.69 -5.33 -20.06
CA LEU A 147 5.12 -4.01 -19.58
C LEU A 147 6.60 -3.75 -19.86
N GLU A 148 7.48 -4.73 -19.61
CA GLU A 148 8.90 -4.61 -19.94
C GLU A 148 9.15 -4.51 -21.45
N GLN A 149 8.42 -5.30 -22.26
CA GLN A 149 8.55 -5.31 -23.73
C GLN A 149 8.18 -3.98 -24.37
N ILE A 150 7.17 -3.27 -23.84
CA ILE A 150 6.80 -1.94 -24.30
C ILE A 150 7.70 -0.83 -23.72
N GLY A 151 8.71 -1.18 -22.90
CA GLY A 151 9.63 -0.21 -22.30
C GLY A 151 9.01 0.62 -21.17
N TYR A 152 8.11 0.05 -20.38
CA TYR A 152 7.57 0.74 -19.21
C TYR A 152 8.67 0.99 -18.16
N GLU A 153 8.92 2.26 -17.83
CA GLU A 153 9.99 2.68 -16.92
C GLU A 153 9.50 2.89 -15.46
N GLY A 154 8.17 2.92 -15.25
CA GLY A 154 7.59 3.09 -13.92
C GLY A 154 7.92 1.93 -12.97
N ASP A 155 7.38 2.00 -11.78
CA ASP A 155 7.56 0.98 -10.76
C ASP A 155 6.53 -0.15 -10.93
N ILE A 156 7.01 -1.39 -11.11
CA ILE A 156 6.18 -2.59 -11.08
C ILE A 156 6.35 -3.22 -9.70
N VAL A 157 5.35 -3.04 -8.85
CA VAL A 157 5.35 -3.56 -7.48
C VAL A 157 4.58 -4.87 -7.42
N ALA A 158 5.24 -5.96 -7.04
CA ALA A 158 4.56 -7.20 -6.71
C ALA A 158 3.81 -7.03 -5.37
N ARG A 159 2.48 -7.07 -5.42
CA ARG A 159 1.61 -6.81 -4.27
C ARG A 159 0.96 -8.09 -3.79
N MET A 160 1.39 -8.56 -2.62
CA MET A 160 0.95 -9.83 -2.02
C MET A 160 -0.14 -9.59 -0.97
N ALA A 161 -1.13 -10.49 -0.92
CA ALA A 161 -1.96 -10.73 0.25
C ALA A 161 -1.46 -12.01 0.94
N VAL A 162 -0.97 -11.88 2.15
CA VAL A 162 -0.37 -12.98 2.91
C VAL A 162 -1.42 -13.63 3.79
N SER A 163 -1.64 -14.90 3.57
CA SER A 163 -2.58 -15.74 4.28
C SER A 163 -1.91 -17.04 4.74
N GLN A 164 -2.66 -17.95 5.31
CA GLN A 164 -2.15 -19.15 5.98
C GLN A 164 -1.21 -20.03 5.14
N GLU A 165 -1.47 -20.17 3.82
CA GLU A 165 -0.66 -21.00 2.93
C GLU A 165 0.63 -20.29 2.43
N THR A 166 0.81 -19.02 2.80
CA THR A 166 1.99 -18.25 2.42
C THR A 166 3.18 -18.61 3.31
N ASP A 167 4.28 -19.02 2.70
CA ASP A 167 5.59 -18.99 3.33
C ASP A 167 6.25 -17.65 2.99
N ILE A 168 6.26 -16.73 3.96
CA ILE A 168 6.70 -15.36 3.71
C ILE A 168 8.12 -15.28 3.15
N TYR A 169 9.02 -16.15 3.60
CA TYR A 169 10.38 -16.17 3.10
C TYR A 169 10.45 -16.66 1.66
N GLN A 170 9.87 -17.85 1.38
CA GLN A 170 9.93 -18.45 0.05
C GLN A 170 9.18 -17.61 -0.99
N ASP A 171 8.02 -17.07 -0.63
CA ASP A 171 7.16 -16.34 -1.55
C ASP A 171 7.70 -14.94 -1.86
N VAL A 172 8.24 -14.23 -0.89
CA VAL A 172 8.92 -12.94 -1.13
C VAL A 172 10.22 -13.15 -1.92
N ARG A 173 11.05 -14.14 -1.57
CA ARG A 173 12.26 -14.44 -2.32
C ARG A 173 11.97 -14.86 -3.76
N HIS A 174 10.91 -15.66 -3.96
CA HIS A 174 10.50 -16.07 -5.31
C HIS A 174 10.25 -14.84 -6.22
N LEU A 175 9.59 -13.81 -5.71
CA LEU A 175 9.32 -12.60 -6.48
C LEU A 175 10.57 -11.70 -6.64
N LEU A 176 11.40 -11.55 -5.61
CA LEU A 176 12.64 -10.76 -5.68
C LEU A 176 13.70 -11.39 -6.60
N ASP A 177 13.76 -12.71 -6.65
CA ASP A 177 14.74 -13.45 -7.47
C ASP A 177 14.31 -13.58 -8.93
N MET A 178 13.05 -13.22 -9.26
CA MET A 178 12.54 -13.30 -10.61
C MET A 178 13.29 -12.33 -11.55
N ARG A 179 13.65 -12.81 -12.75
CA ARG A 179 14.40 -12.03 -13.75
C ARG A 179 13.63 -11.83 -15.05
N ASP A 180 12.52 -12.52 -15.20
CA ASP A 180 11.62 -12.44 -16.37
C ASP A 180 10.17 -12.78 -15.94
N PRO A 181 9.34 -11.77 -15.64
CA PRO A 181 9.63 -10.35 -15.53
C PRO A 181 10.42 -9.99 -14.26
N THR A 182 10.86 -8.74 -14.16
CA THR A 182 11.53 -8.22 -12.95
C THR A 182 10.56 -7.34 -12.16
N PHE A 183 10.36 -7.66 -10.88
CA PHE A 183 9.68 -6.75 -9.95
C PHE A 183 10.73 -5.90 -9.23
N LYS A 184 10.63 -4.57 -9.37
CA LYS A 184 11.55 -3.66 -8.67
C LYS A 184 11.33 -3.68 -7.17
N HIS A 185 10.07 -3.84 -6.77
CA HIS A 185 9.65 -3.86 -5.38
C HIS A 185 8.69 -5.02 -5.11
N VAL A 186 8.81 -5.60 -3.93
CA VAL A 186 7.88 -6.59 -3.39
C VAL A 186 7.28 -6.04 -2.11
N HIS A 187 5.96 -6.03 -2.05
CA HIS A 187 5.18 -5.56 -0.93
C HIS A 187 4.15 -6.60 -0.50
N TRP A 188 4.01 -6.83 0.79
CA TRP A 188 2.97 -7.71 1.30
C TRP A 188 2.15 -7.07 2.40
N GLN A 189 0.92 -7.55 2.55
CA GLN A 189 0.05 -7.28 3.69
C GLN A 189 -0.52 -8.56 4.23
N LEU A 190 -0.68 -8.64 5.55
CA LEU A 190 -1.37 -9.76 6.18
C LEU A 190 -2.87 -9.67 5.90
N ASN A 191 -3.49 -10.80 5.60
CA ASN A 191 -4.94 -10.94 5.48
C ASN A 191 -5.57 -10.99 6.88
N VAL A 192 -5.55 -9.85 7.58
CA VAL A 192 -6.00 -9.70 8.99
C VAL A 192 -6.94 -8.50 9.18
N VAL A 193 -7.46 -7.97 8.09
CA VAL A 193 -8.38 -6.82 8.11
C VAL A 193 -9.79 -7.25 8.44
N TRP A 194 -10.24 -8.32 7.79
CA TRP A 194 -11.58 -8.87 7.93
C TRP A 194 -11.63 -9.91 9.04
N ASP A 195 -12.81 -10.50 9.27
CA ASP A 195 -13.01 -11.52 10.29
C ASP A 195 -11.99 -12.67 10.13
N ALA A 196 -11.47 -13.16 11.26
CA ALA A 196 -10.57 -14.30 11.31
C ALA A 196 -11.25 -15.61 10.92
N GLN A 197 -12.59 -15.67 11.02
CA GLN A 197 -13.35 -16.90 10.77
C GLN A 197 -13.28 -17.29 9.29
N GLY A 198 -12.66 -18.45 9.03
CA GLY A 198 -12.53 -19.00 7.69
C GLY A 198 -11.25 -18.59 6.93
N ASN A 199 -10.55 -17.56 7.35
CA ASN A 199 -9.29 -17.13 6.72
C ASN A 199 -8.04 -17.69 7.39
N TRP A 200 -8.12 -18.02 8.68
CA TRP A 200 -7.02 -18.56 9.47
C TRP A 200 -7.52 -19.73 10.35
N THR A 201 -6.87 -20.87 10.26
CA THR A 201 -7.14 -22.02 11.14
C THR A 201 -6.25 -21.98 12.37
N ASP A 202 -5.01 -21.51 12.25
CA ASP A 202 -4.03 -21.36 13.33
C ASP A 202 -3.08 -20.18 13.04
N PHE A 203 -3.54 -18.97 13.33
CA PHE A 203 -2.74 -17.76 13.13
C PHE A 203 -1.49 -17.75 14.02
N ASP A 204 -1.62 -18.11 15.28
CA ASP A 204 -0.52 -18.07 16.24
C ASP A 204 0.59 -19.07 15.87
N GLY A 205 0.21 -20.32 15.55
CA GLY A 205 1.17 -21.33 15.10
C GLY A 205 1.83 -20.94 13.77
N TRP A 206 1.10 -20.35 12.84
CA TRP A 206 1.68 -19.84 11.58
C TRP A 206 2.67 -18.70 11.85
N VAL A 207 2.34 -17.76 12.71
CA VAL A 207 3.26 -16.65 13.08
C VAL A 207 4.54 -17.19 13.71
N GLU A 208 4.44 -18.15 14.63
CA GLU A 208 5.57 -18.70 15.36
C GLU A 208 6.46 -19.58 14.47
N GLN A 209 5.87 -20.42 13.62
CA GLN A 209 6.59 -21.45 12.87
C GLN A 209 7.00 -21.01 11.47
N SER A 210 6.32 -20.03 10.86
CA SER A 210 6.54 -19.60 9.49
C SER A 210 6.86 -18.10 9.39
N TYR A 211 5.95 -17.21 9.82
CA TYR A 211 6.08 -15.80 9.56
C TYR A 211 7.28 -15.14 10.26
N ASN A 212 7.37 -15.23 11.57
CA ASN A 212 8.46 -14.58 12.32
C ASN A 212 9.85 -15.14 11.97
N PRO A 213 10.05 -16.48 11.86
CA PRO A 213 11.30 -17.02 11.34
C PRO A 213 11.60 -16.59 9.92
N GLY A 214 10.58 -16.54 9.05
CA GLY A 214 10.72 -16.09 7.68
C GLY A 214 11.15 -14.62 7.56
N ILE A 215 10.55 -13.72 8.35
CA ILE A 215 10.96 -12.30 8.45
C ILE A 215 12.42 -12.19 8.90
N SER A 216 12.81 -12.94 9.94
CA SER A 216 14.19 -12.92 10.43
C SER A 216 15.18 -13.34 9.35
N ARG A 217 14.84 -14.37 8.57
CA ARG A 217 15.66 -14.85 7.47
C ARG A 217 15.71 -13.86 6.31
N LEU A 218 14.57 -13.24 5.96
CA LEU A 218 14.54 -12.19 4.92
C LEU A 218 15.44 -11.00 5.31
N VAL A 219 15.42 -10.55 6.56
CA VAL A 219 16.27 -9.46 7.05
C VAL A 219 17.76 -9.85 6.98
N GLN A 220 18.11 -11.09 7.36
CA GLN A 220 19.50 -11.57 7.28
C GLN A 220 20.02 -11.59 5.83
N GLU A 221 19.22 -12.08 4.89
CA GLU A 221 19.60 -12.08 3.47
C GLU A 221 19.66 -10.67 2.89
N TRP A 222 18.72 -9.80 3.27
CA TRP A 222 18.72 -8.40 2.86
C TRP A 222 20.02 -7.69 3.29
N VAL A 223 20.48 -7.92 4.53
CA VAL A 223 21.80 -7.42 5.00
C VAL A 223 22.96 -8.01 4.20
N SER A 224 22.88 -9.30 3.87
CA SER A 224 23.92 -9.92 3.03
C SER A 224 24.01 -9.23 1.67
N LYS A 225 22.87 -8.93 1.03
CA LYS A 225 22.81 -8.19 -0.23
C LYS A 225 23.32 -6.76 -0.09
N ILE A 226 23.00 -6.08 0.98
CA ILE A 226 23.54 -4.74 1.28
C ILE A 226 25.06 -4.78 1.39
N ASN A 227 25.63 -5.78 2.02
CA ASN A 227 27.09 -5.96 2.08
C ASN A 227 27.73 -6.22 0.71
N GLU A 228 26.96 -6.75 -0.25
CA GLU A 228 27.34 -6.89 -1.66
C GLU A 228 27.10 -5.60 -2.48
N GLY A 229 26.59 -4.53 -1.86
CA GLY A 229 26.27 -3.24 -2.49
C GLY A 229 24.89 -3.17 -3.14
N VAL A 230 23.96 -4.07 -2.79
CA VAL A 230 22.61 -4.13 -3.35
C VAL A 230 21.57 -3.97 -2.26
N VAL A 231 20.78 -2.90 -2.33
CA VAL A 231 19.59 -2.72 -1.49
C VAL A 231 18.38 -3.21 -2.29
N GLU A 232 17.87 -4.39 -1.92
CA GLU A 232 16.71 -4.97 -2.60
C GLU A 232 15.42 -4.24 -2.24
N GLY A 233 14.49 -4.16 -3.18
CA GLY A 233 13.21 -3.45 -3.07
C GLY A 233 12.16 -4.15 -2.21
N VAL A 234 12.47 -4.41 -0.95
CA VAL A 234 11.52 -4.94 0.03
C VAL A 234 10.77 -3.79 0.66
N VAL A 235 9.54 -3.53 0.18
CA VAL A 235 8.81 -2.30 0.55
C VAL A 235 8.65 -2.10 2.04
N PRO A 236 8.25 -3.10 2.87
CA PRO A 236 8.17 -2.88 4.31
C PRO A 236 9.50 -2.53 4.98
N PHE A 237 10.63 -3.00 4.42
CA PHE A 237 11.95 -2.76 5.02
C PHE A 237 12.48 -1.36 4.74
N LEU A 238 12.29 -0.86 3.51
CA LEU A 238 12.87 0.40 3.06
C LEU A 238 12.44 1.59 3.95
N PRO A 239 11.14 1.97 4.04
CA PRO A 239 10.74 3.14 4.83
C PRO A 239 10.90 2.91 6.33
N LEU A 240 10.72 1.69 6.84
CA LEU A 240 10.99 1.40 8.25
C LEU A 240 12.47 1.59 8.60
N MET A 241 13.38 1.13 7.74
CA MET A 241 14.81 1.32 7.94
C MET A 241 15.20 2.81 7.84
N HIS A 242 14.64 3.54 6.87
CA HIS A 242 14.86 4.97 6.78
C HIS A 242 14.44 5.70 8.07
N THR A 243 13.27 5.37 8.61
CA THR A 243 12.78 5.91 9.89
C THR A 243 13.72 5.55 11.05
N LEU A 244 14.16 4.29 11.15
CA LEU A 244 15.06 3.84 12.21
C LEU A 244 16.45 4.49 12.15
N LEU A 245 16.92 4.84 10.94
CA LEU A 245 18.22 5.48 10.74
C LEU A 245 18.19 7.01 10.95
N THR A 246 17.02 7.64 10.76
CA THR A 246 16.89 9.11 10.83
C THR A 246 16.20 9.59 12.09
N ASP A 247 15.63 8.71 12.91
CA ASP A 247 14.78 9.03 14.07
C ASP A 247 13.61 9.96 13.74
N GLN A 248 13.21 10.04 12.46
CA GLN A 248 12.04 10.82 12.04
C GLN A 248 10.78 10.01 12.31
N PRO A 249 9.87 10.52 13.18
CA PRO A 249 8.69 9.74 13.53
C PRO A 249 7.79 9.51 12.31
N ALA A 250 7.39 8.26 12.13
CA ALA A 250 6.40 7.87 11.14
C ALA A 250 5.02 8.41 11.52
N ARG A 251 4.26 8.77 10.51
CA ARG A 251 2.80 8.88 10.59
C ARG A 251 2.20 7.58 10.05
N LEU A 252 0.88 7.46 10.03
CA LEU A 252 0.23 6.33 9.39
C LEU A 252 0.69 6.21 7.93
N TRP A 253 1.39 5.13 7.61
CA TRP A 253 2.15 4.99 6.37
C TRP A 253 1.31 5.11 5.09
N CYS A 254 0.06 4.63 5.11
CA CYS A 254 -0.83 4.77 3.96
C CYS A 254 -1.50 6.15 3.88
N GLY A 255 -1.32 7.02 4.87
CA GLY A 255 -1.94 8.33 4.93
C GLY A 255 -3.46 8.34 5.15
N SER A 256 -4.08 7.19 5.38
CA SER A 256 -5.54 7.06 5.58
C SER A 256 -6.04 8.00 6.67
N GLY A 257 -7.01 8.86 6.33
CA GLY A 257 -7.57 9.87 7.25
C GLY A 257 -6.65 11.09 7.48
N LEU A 258 -5.44 11.10 6.92
CA LEU A 258 -4.48 12.20 7.05
C LEU A 258 -4.41 13.04 5.75
N ASP A 259 -3.98 12.42 4.66
CA ASP A 259 -3.78 13.00 3.33
C ASP A 259 -4.11 12.02 2.19
N THR A 260 -4.62 10.85 2.55
CA THR A 260 -5.04 9.80 1.61
C THR A 260 -6.48 9.39 1.87
N PHE A 261 -7.29 9.42 0.82
CA PHE A 261 -8.73 9.16 0.87
C PHE A 261 -9.18 8.30 -0.32
N ALA A 262 -10.34 7.67 -0.19
CA ALA A 262 -11.00 7.00 -1.30
C ALA A 262 -12.19 7.81 -1.79
N ILE A 263 -12.32 7.97 -3.10
CA ILE A 263 -13.55 8.48 -3.73
C ILE A 263 -14.30 7.27 -4.26
N HIS A 264 -15.41 6.97 -3.60
CA HIS A 264 -16.27 5.82 -3.92
C HIS A 264 -17.16 6.09 -5.13
N VAL A 265 -17.79 5.05 -5.66
CA VAL A 265 -18.59 5.15 -6.90
C VAL A 265 -19.76 6.12 -6.81
N ASP A 266 -20.30 6.37 -5.63
CA ASP A 266 -21.40 7.33 -5.37
C ASP A 266 -20.91 8.78 -5.15
N GLY A 267 -19.59 9.01 -5.13
CA GLY A 267 -18.96 10.28 -4.84
C GLY A 267 -18.71 10.55 -3.35
N SER A 268 -19.05 9.61 -2.47
CA SER A 268 -18.65 9.69 -1.06
C SER A 268 -17.13 9.60 -0.92
N ILE A 269 -16.60 10.27 0.10
CA ILE A 269 -15.17 10.30 0.42
C ILE A 269 -14.98 9.47 1.68
N GLY A 270 -14.26 8.36 1.52
CA GLY A 270 -13.91 7.47 2.63
C GLY A 270 -12.45 7.63 3.06
N ILE A 271 -12.15 7.27 4.30
CA ILE A 271 -10.77 7.22 4.81
C ILE A 271 -9.93 6.13 4.14
N CYS A 272 -10.59 5.10 3.58
CA CYS A 272 -9.91 3.94 2.98
C CYS A 272 -10.80 3.29 1.92
N PRO A 273 -10.24 2.79 0.81
CA PRO A 273 -11.04 2.16 -0.24
C PRO A 273 -11.71 0.84 0.16
N ILE A 274 -11.25 0.19 1.23
CA ILE A 274 -11.80 -1.08 1.71
C ILE A 274 -12.99 -0.90 2.65
N SER A 275 -13.38 0.31 2.99
CA SER A 275 -14.39 0.60 4.02
C SER A 275 -15.61 1.40 3.52
N PRO A 276 -16.13 1.16 2.29
CA PRO A 276 -17.23 1.97 1.75
C PRO A 276 -18.56 1.81 2.52
N ASP A 277 -18.75 0.67 3.15
CA ASP A 277 -20.02 0.31 3.81
C ASP A 277 -19.99 0.61 5.33
N TRP A 278 -18.95 1.30 5.80
CA TRP A 278 -18.77 1.66 7.21
C TRP A 278 -19.03 3.15 7.43
N GLU A 279 -20.12 3.49 8.11
CA GLU A 279 -20.55 4.88 8.33
C GLU A 279 -19.44 5.76 8.91
N PHE A 280 -18.66 5.25 9.88
CA PHE A 280 -17.56 6.00 10.50
C PHE A 280 -16.45 6.36 9.51
N SER A 281 -16.30 5.59 8.43
CA SER A 281 -15.23 5.79 7.45
C SER A 281 -15.56 6.88 6.43
N ILE A 282 -16.82 7.26 6.28
CA ILE A 282 -17.25 8.29 5.33
C ILE A 282 -17.08 9.66 5.98
N VAL A 283 -16.20 10.47 5.38
CA VAL A 283 -15.78 11.78 5.90
C VAL A 283 -16.25 12.95 5.02
N GLY A 284 -16.98 12.68 3.96
CA GLY A 284 -17.51 13.71 3.09
C GLY A 284 -18.06 13.18 1.76
N ASN A 285 -18.33 14.12 0.84
CA ASN A 285 -18.70 13.84 -0.55
C ASN A 285 -18.05 14.87 -1.47
N ILE A 286 -17.66 14.49 -2.69
CA ILE A 286 -17.01 15.40 -3.65
C ILE A 286 -17.85 16.62 -4.00
N ARG A 287 -19.18 16.56 -3.83
CA ARG A 287 -20.12 17.64 -4.17
C ARG A 287 -20.08 18.82 -3.22
N ASP A 288 -19.87 18.57 -1.94
CA ASP A 288 -20.00 19.57 -0.87
C ASP A 288 -18.77 19.74 0.02
N THR A 289 -17.88 18.73 0.09
CA THR A 289 -16.66 18.77 0.90
C THR A 289 -15.58 19.63 0.26
N HIS A 290 -14.76 20.28 1.08
CA HIS A 290 -13.54 20.94 0.63
C HIS A 290 -12.33 20.05 0.96
N PRO A 291 -11.37 19.81 0.01
CA PRO A 291 -10.22 18.94 0.25
C PRO A 291 -9.39 19.29 1.49
N ASN A 292 -9.28 20.57 1.84
CA ASN A 292 -8.54 20.99 3.03
C ASN A 292 -9.19 20.54 4.35
N ASP A 293 -10.51 20.31 4.36
CA ASP A 293 -11.24 19.85 5.54
C ASP A 293 -11.00 18.36 5.81
N LEU A 294 -10.42 17.65 4.83
CA LEU A 294 -10.09 16.24 4.95
C LEU A 294 -8.75 16.01 5.68
N ARG A 295 -7.86 17.02 5.71
CA ARG A 295 -6.52 16.86 6.30
C ARG A 295 -6.61 16.53 7.78
N ASP A 296 -5.94 15.43 8.16
CA ASP A 296 -5.90 14.95 9.56
C ASP A 296 -7.30 14.74 10.17
N VAL A 297 -8.30 14.43 9.33
CA VAL A 297 -9.71 14.31 9.76
C VAL A 297 -9.92 13.13 10.70
N MET A 298 -9.07 12.12 10.63
CA MET A 298 -9.16 10.94 11.50
C MET A 298 -7.79 10.38 11.86
N LEU A 299 -7.55 10.21 13.14
CA LEU A 299 -6.32 9.64 13.69
C LEU A 299 -6.59 8.26 14.31
N VAL A 300 -5.54 7.49 14.49
CA VAL A 300 -5.61 6.21 15.24
C VAL A 300 -5.87 6.46 16.72
N ASP A 301 -6.65 5.57 17.31
CA ASP A 301 -6.97 5.57 18.75
C ASP A 301 -5.99 4.68 19.56
N GLU A 302 -6.12 4.75 20.87
CA GLU A 302 -5.42 3.85 21.76
C GLU A 302 -5.68 2.35 21.40
N PRO A 303 -4.66 1.51 21.55
CA PRO A 303 -3.40 1.74 22.28
C PRO A 303 -2.24 2.29 21.41
N CYS A 304 -2.48 2.69 20.15
CA CYS A 304 -1.39 3.05 19.25
C CYS A 304 -0.61 4.29 19.69
N PRO A 305 -1.22 5.44 20.04
CA PRO A 305 -0.48 6.64 20.48
C PRO A 305 0.42 6.40 21.70
N SER A 306 0.01 5.52 22.62
CA SER A 306 0.79 5.17 23.82
C SER A 306 1.79 4.02 23.60
N CYS A 307 1.85 3.44 22.38
CA CYS A 307 2.73 2.32 22.09
C CYS A 307 4.19 2.78 21.92
N SER A 308 5.15 2.05 22.50
CA SER A 308 6.59 2.34 22.35
C SER A 308 7.08 2.29 20.89
N GLU A 309 6.41 1.55 20.02
CA GLU A 309 6.76 1.44 18.60
C GLU A 309 6.01 2.44 17.72
N PHE A 310 5.18 3.32 18.29
CA PHE A 310 4.34 4.23 17.51
C PHE A 310 5.14 5.14 16.58
N SER A 311 6.29 5.63 17.04
CA SER A 311 7.16 6.49 16.23
C SER A 311 7.73 5.81 14.99
N VAL A 312 7.77 4.48 14.94
CA VAL A 312 8.21 3.69 13.79
C VAL A 312 7.02 3.09 13.04
N CYS A 313 6.03 2.58 13.78
CA CYS A 313 4.85 1.93 13.24
C CYS A 313 3.84 2.91 12.61
N GLY A 314 3.64 4.08 13.19
CA GLY A 314 2.63 5.06 12.77
C GLY A 314 1.18 4.62 12.99
N GLY A 315 0.95 3.44 13.60
CA GLY A 315 -0.40 2.91 13.89
C GLY A 315 -0.90 1.83 12.91
N ARG A 316 -0.07 1.33 12.03
CA ARG A 316 -0.28 0.26 11.04
C ARG A 316 -1.47 0.51 10.11
N CYS A 317 -2.71 0.33 10.56
CA CYS A 317 -3.93 0.43 9.76
C CYS A 317 -5.03 1.15 10.55
N LEU A 318 -5.53 2.27 10.01
CA LEU A 318 -6.59 3.06 10.65
C LEU A 318 -7.89 2.27 10.78
N PHE A 319 -8.28 1.54 9.71
CA PHE A 319 -9.51 0.76 9.72
C PHE A 319 -9.49 -0.30 10.84
N THR A 320 -8.42 -1.11 10.93
CA THR A 320 -8.33 -2.14 11.96
C THR A 320 -8.18 -1.57 13.36
N ASN A 321 -7.59 -0.38 13.51
CA ASN A 321 -7.53 0.32 14.79
C ASN A 321 -8.93 0.74 15.26
N LYS A 322 -9.79 1.22 14.35
CA LYS A 322 -11.15 1.66 14.68
C LYS A 322 -12.13 0.50 14.85
N GLN A 323 -12.11 -0.48 13.95
CA GLN A 323 -13.13 -1.54 13.92
C GLN A 323 -12.78 -2.78 14.73
N ARG A 324 -11.52 -3.18 14.73
CA ARG A 324 -11.04 -4.36 15.49
C ARG A 324 -11.89 -5.60 15.23
N LEU A 325 -12.13 -5.94 13.96
CA LEU A 325 -12.95 -7.11 13.60
C LEU A 325 -12.44 -8.44 14.17
N TRP A 326 -11.13 -8.51 14.47
CA TRP A 326 -10.50 -9.62 15.17
C TRP A 326 -10.61 -9.53 16.70
N GLY A 327 -11.35 -8.55 17.22
CA GLY A 327 -11.41 -8.22 18.65
C GLY A 327 -10.08 -7.63 19.16
N GLN A 328 -10.04 -7.36 20.46
CA GLN A 328 -8.86 -6.80 21.10
C GLN A 328 -7.67 -7.77 21.07
N GLU A 329 -7.91 -9.04 21.38
CA GLU A 329 -6.88 -10.08 21.36
C GLU A 329 -6.26 -10.26 19.97
N GLY A 330 -7.09 -10.35 18.93
CA GLY A 330 -6.60 -10.46 17.55
C GLY A 330 -5.81 -9.23 17.10
N PHE A 331 -6.25 -8.03 17.47
CA PHE A 331 -5.51 -6.80 17.23
C PHE A 331 -4.11 -6.84 17.88
N GLU A 332 -4.02 -7.32 19.12
CA GLU A 332 -2.75 -7.45 19.83
C GLU A 332 -1.83 -8.51 19.19
N LYS A 333 -2.37 -9.65 18.75
CA LYS A 333 -1.62 -10.69 18.03
C LYS A 333 -0.98 -10.14 16.76
N VAL A 334 -1.76 -9.42 15.95
CA VAL A 334 -1.23 -8.76 14.74
C VAL A 334 -0.18 -7.70 15.11
N CYS A 335 -0.35 -6.93 16.19
CA CYS A 335 0.68 -6.01 16.66
C CYS A 335 2.01 -6.70 17.02
N GLN A 336 2.00 -7.96 17.47
CA GLN A 336 3.24 -8.70 17.76
C GLN A 336 4.03 -8.99 16.48
N THR A 337 3.38 -9.29 15.36
CA THR A 337 4.08 -9.49 14.08
C THR A 337 4.79 -8.20 13.62
N VAL A 338 4.12 -7.06 13.79
CA VAL A 338 4.69 -5.74 13.50
C VAL A 338 5.89 -5.43 14.37
N LYS A 339 5.77 -5.66 15.68
CA LYS A 339 6.87 -5.46 16.64
C LYS A 339 8.06 -6.36 16.34
N TRP A 340 7.81 -7.60 15.90
CA TRP A 340 8.86 -8.51 15.48
C TRP A 340 9.61 -8.00 14.27
N LEU A 341 8.91 -7.55 13.23
CA LEU A 341 9.52 -6.94 12.05
C LEU A 341 10.38 -5.73 12.44
N ILE A 342 9.82 -4.79 13.21
CA ILE A 342 10.55 -3.60 13.67
C ILE A 342 11.80 -3.99 14.48
N LYS A 343 11.68 -5.00 15.36
CA LYS A 343 12.81 -5.50 16.14
C LYS A 343 13.91 -6.05 15.22
N CYS A 344 13.58 -6.91 14.26
CA CYS A 344 14.56 -7.48 13.34
C CYS A 344 15.31 -6.39 12.55
N LEU A 345 14.60 -5.34 12.10
CA LEU A 345 15.21 -4.22 11.41
C LEU A 345 16.05 -3.34 12.37
N ARG A 346 15.58 -3.09 13.57
CA ARG A 346 16.33 -2.32 14.58
C ARG A 346 17.64 -3.00 14.98
N ASP A 347 17.66 -4.31 15.06
CA ASP A 347 18.86 -5.08 15.42
C ASP A 347 20.02 -4.88 14.41
N ILE A 348 19.72 -4.53 13.16
CA ILE A 348 20.73 -4.31 12.12
C ILE A 348 21.13 -2.83 11.94
N VAL A 349 20.45 -1.88 12.60
CA VAL A 349 20.74 -0.43 12.50
C VAL A 349 22.21 -0.10 12.78
N PRO A 350 22.88 -0.63 13.83
CA PRO A 350 24.28 -0.30 14.10
C PRO A 350 25.20 -0.69 12.95
N HIS A 351 24.97 -1.82 12.31
CA HIS A 351 25.75 -2.28 11.16
C HIS A 351 25.54 -1.37 9.94
N LEU A 352 24.29 -1.03 9.62
CA LEU A 352 24.00 -0.15 8.48
C LEU A 352 24.53 1.27 8.70
N GLN A 353 24.48 1.78 9.94
CA GLN A 353 25.06 3.08 10.30
C GLN A 353 26.59 3.09 10.08
N GLU A 354 27.28 1.96 10.37
CA GLU A 354 28.70 1.83 10.08
C GLU A 354 29.00 1.87 8.58
N LEU A 355 28.17 1.20 7.74
CA LEU A 355 28.31 1.24 6.28
C LEU A 355 28.06 2.65 5.73
N ILE A 356 27.08 3.38 6.25
CA ILE A 356 26.80 4.77 5.87
C ILE A 356 27.98 5.65 6.26
N ASN A 357 28.51 5.54 7.47
CA ASN A 357 29.67 6.32 7.93
C ASN A 357 30.94 6.07 7.09
N LYS A 358 31.08 4.87 6.53
CA LYS A 358 32.16 4.51 5.59
C LYS A 358 31.92 4.98 4.15
N GLY A 359 30.74 5.51 3.84
CA GLY A 359 30.36 5.92 2.48
C GLY A 359 30.00 4.78 1.54
N ASN A 360 29.80 3.57 2.06
CA ASN A 360 29.41 2.38 1.28
C ASN A 360 27.89 2.28 1.07
N LEU A 361 27.13 3.08 1.79
CA LEU A 361 25.66 3.11 1.79
C LEU A 361 25.19 4.54 2.02
N SER A 362 24.01 4.87 1.53
CA SER A 362 23.37 6.19 1.69
C SER A 362 21.98 6.06 2.30
N LEU A 363 21.54 7.05 3.06
CA LEU A 363 20.14 7.13 3.50
C LEU A 363 19.16 7.13 2.32
N ASN A 364 19.60 7.65 1.16
CA ASN A 364 18.77 7.65 -0.04
C ASN A 364 18.47 6.24 -0.57
N ASP A 365 19.31 5.26 -0.27
CA ASP A 365 19.13 3.87 -0.72
C ASP A 365 17.91 3.20 -0.04
N PHE A 366 17.43 3.77 1.07
CA PHE A 366 16.25 3.32 1.80
C PHE A 366 15.00 4.15 1.50
N GLN A 367 15.09 5.12 0.59
CA GLN A 367 13.94 5.92 0.23
C GLN A 367 12.96 5.12 -0.61
N TYR A 368 11.70 5.09 -0.15
CA TYR A 368 10.57 4.58 -0.91
C TYR A 368 9.51 5.68 -0.97
N PRO A 369 9.19 6.23 -2.16
CA PRO A 369 8.25 7.34 -2.26
C PRO A 369 6.84 6.91 -1.83
N GLU A 370 6.21 7.68 -0.94
CA GLU A 370 4.85 7.41 -0.45
C GLU A 370 3.83 7.33 -1.59
N TYR A 371 4.02 8.11 -2.66
CA TYR A 371 3.16 8.10 -3.84
C TYR A 371 3.37 6.88 -4.76
N ASN A 372 4.27 5.98 -4.45
CA ASN A 372 4.40 4.72 -5.17
C ASN A 372 3.48 3.63 -4.63
N ASN A 373 2.86 3.85 -3.48
CA ASN A 373 2.08 2.83 -2.82
C ASN A 373 1.00 3.46 -1.93
N GLY A 374 -0.23 3.43 -2.35
CA GLY A 374 -1.37 3.92 -1.58
C GLY A 374 -1.88 2.96 -0.51
N CYS A 375 -1.11 1.94 -0.13
CA CYS A 375 -1.49 0.93 0.85
C CYS A 375 -0.66 1.03 2.13
N GLU A 376 -1.06 0.31 3.18
CA GLU A 376 -0.23 0.18 4.37
C GLU A 376 1.15 -0.37 3.99
N ILE A 377 2.19 0.27 4.50
CA ILE A 377 3.58 -0.19 4.32
C ILE A 377 3.87 -1.33 5.30
N ILE A 378 3.29 -1.26 6.48
CA ILE A 378 3.47 -2.28 7.53
C ILE A 378 2.45 -3.38 7.35
N PRO A 379 2.88 -4.61 7.18
CA PRO A 379 2.02 -5.77 6.97
C PRO A 379 1.08 -6.04 8.13
#